data_59424166633424237f72cabd1c17dc6f
#
_entry.id   59424166633424237f72cabd1c17dc6f
#
_cell.length_a   1.000
_cell.length_b   1.000
_cell.length_c   1.000
_cell.angle_alpha   90.00
_cell.angle_beta   90.00
_cell.angle_gamma   90.00
#
_symmetry.space_group_name_H-M   'P 1'
#
loop_
_entity.id
_entity.type
_entity.pdbx_description
1 polymer ?
#
loop_
_entity_poly.entity_id
_entity_poly.type
_entity_poly.pdbx_seq_one_letter_code
_entity_poly.pdbx_strand_id
1 'polypeptide(L)'
;MNIFTSLTMRKLEGHKHGTCMCDVITLDERQIKSVFIPITGPNGAEIELFLKEGDEVKVGSLIGRRKDFYVPIFSSISGKIIAKVNRYNPIVGRATAHFEIENDFTGTKAEPLKTVTFDSPREQIVAAIKE
;
A
#
# COMPACT_ATOMS: atom_id res chain seq x y z
N MET A 1 -35.97 -28.09 7.30
CA MET A 1 -34.88 -27.81 8.24
C MET A 1 -33.72 -27.23 7.44
N ASN A 2 -33.51 -25.91 7.50
CA ASN A 2 -32.57 -25.22 6.64
C ASN A 2 -31.14 -25.43 7.15
N ILE A 3 -30.35 -26.19 6.42
CA ILE A 3 -28.93 -26.53 6.75
C ILE A 3 -28.01 -25.31 6.66
N PHE A 4 -28.47 -24.23 6.05
CA PHE A 4 -27.66 -23.02 5.83
C PHE A 4 -27.56 -22.05 7.01
N THR A 5 -28.38 -22.21 8.04
CA THR A 5 -28.36 -21.26 9.19
C THR A 5 -27.39 -21.66 10.30
N SER A 6 -26.76 -22.80 10.25
CA SER A 6 -25.82 -23.24 11.31
C SER A 6 -24.33 -22.95 10.99
N LEU A 7 -24.02 -22.50 9.76
CA LEU A 7 -22.64 -22.21 9.32
C LEU A 7 -22.25 -20.75 9.44
N THR A 8 -23.20 -19.90 9.82
CA THR A 8 -22.96 -18.48 9.89
C THR A 8 -22.98 -18.01 11.34
N MET A 9 -21.94 -17.41 11.75
CA MET A 9 -21.74 -16.67 13.00
C MET A 9 -21.28 -17.50 14.20
N ARG A 10 -20.08 -18.04 14.12
CA ARG A 10 -19.27 -18.07 15.34
C ARG A 10 -18.99 -16.61 15.71
N LYS A 11 -19.65 -16.17 16.77
CA LYS A 11 -19.31 -14.91 17.42
C LYS A 11 -17.84 -14.98 17.79
N LEU A 12 -16.97 -14.27 17.04
CA LEU A 12 -15.58 -14.12 17.43
C LEU A 12 -15.58 -13.21 18.67
N GLU A 13 -15.57 -13.81 19.83
CA GLU A 13 -15.30 -13.07 21.05
C GLU A 13 -13.80 -12.69 21.04
N GLY A 14 -13.52 -11.53 20.47
CA GLY A 14 -12.18 -10.97 20.53
C GLY A 14 -11.92 -10.36 21.89
N HIS A 15 -11.15 -11.06 22.71
CA HIS A 15 -10.62 -10.48 23.95
C HIS A 15 -9.53 -9.46 23.58
N LYS A 16 -9.90 -8.18 23.48
CA LYS A 16 -8.99 -7.07 23.19
C LYS A 16 -8.23 -6.54 24.43
N HIS A 17 -8.27 -7.25 25.52
CA HIS A 17 -7.72 -6.77 26.80
C HIS A 17 -6.18 -6.57 26.79
N GLY A 18 -5.43 -7.24 25.93
CA GLY A 18 -3.97 -7.12 25.89
C GLY A 18 -3.44 -5.95 25.06
N THR A 19 -4.23 -5.40 24.13
CA THR A 19 -3.72 -4.39 23.19
C THR A 19 -3.84 -2.95 23.69
N CYS A 20 -4.72 -2.69 24.65
CA CYS A 20 -4.89 -1.34 25.21
C CYS A 20 -3.79 -0.93 26.20
N MET A 21 -2.93 -1.87 26.61
CA MET A 21 -1.82 -1.66 27.55
C MET A 21 -0.45 -1.63 26.84
N CYS A 22 -0.43 -1.71 25.52
CA CYS A 22 0.81 -1.64 24.75
C CYS A 22 1.25 -0.19 24.57
N ASP A 23 2.54 0.07 24.77
CA ASP A 23 3.13 1.36 24.48
C ASP A 23 3.05 1.64 22.97
N VAL A 24 2.83 2.91 22.63
CA VAL A 24 2.90 3.37 21.23
C VAL A 24 4.37 3.50 20.84
N ILE A 25 4.79 2.69 19.87
CA ILE A 25 6.11 2.80 19.28
C ILE A 25 6.02 3.79 18.11
N THR A 26 6.73 4.91 18.20
CA THR A 26 6.90 5.84 17.10
C THR A 26 8.11 5.43 16.30
N LEU A 27 7.91 5.12 15.02
CA LEU A 27 9.02 4.88 14.09
C LEU A 27 9.63 6.22 13.69
N ASP A 28 10.92 6.38 13.95
CA ASP A 28 11.69 7.51 13.41
C ASP A 28 12.07 7.18 11.97
N GLU A 29 11.51 7.92 11.02
CA GLU A 29 11.81 7.77 9.59
C GLU A 29 13.29 7.90 9.25
N ARG A 30 14.08 8.61 10.11
CA ARG A 30 15.55 8.70 9.98
C ARG A 30 16.28 7.39 10.25
N GLN A 31 15.61 6.43 10.87
CA GLN A 31 16.17 5.10 11.14
C GLN A 31 15.81 4.09 10.05
N ILE A 32 14.89 4.43 9.16
CA ILE A 32 14.43 3.54 8.09
C ILE A 32 15.34 3.73 6.88
N LYS A 33 16.25 2.79 6.68
CA LYS A 33 17.19 2.82 5.55
C LYS A 33 16.54 2.43 4.23
N SER A 34 15.62 1.47 4.25
CA SER A 34 14.89 1.04 3.06
C SER A 34 13.49 0.57 3.40
N VAL A 35 12.59 0.62 2.42
CA VAL A 35 11.26 0.05 2.50
C VAL A 35 11.04 -0.95 1.37
N PHE A 36 10.15 -1.91 1.60
CA PHE A 36 9.79 -2.94 0.64
C PHE A 36 8.32 -2.79 0.27
N ILE A 37 8.06 -2.34 -0.96
CA ILE A 37 6.71 -2.10 -1.46
C ILE A 37 6.26 -3.29 -2.29
N PRO A 38 5.16 -3.99 -1.91
CA PRO A 38 4.67 -5.12 -2.69
C PRO A 38 4.24 -4.68 -4.09
N ILE A 39 4.74 -5.37 -5.11
CA ILE A 39 4.38 -5.16 -6.51
C ILE A 39 3.64 -6.36 -7.10
N THR A 40 3.04 -7.16 -6.24
CA THR A 40 2.16 -8.28 -6.60
C THR A 40 0.88 -8.11 -5.81
N GLY A 41 -0.24 -8.09 -6.49
CA GLY A 41 -1.54 -7.98 -5.84
C GLY A 41 -1.93 -9.25 -5.07
N PRO A 42 -2.90 -9.18 -4.15
CA PRO A 42 -3.47 -10.35 -3.51
C PRO A 42 -4.00 -11.32 -4.59
N ASN A 43 -3.93 -12.61 -4.30
CA ASN A 43 -4.32 -13.69 -5.23
C ASN A 43 -3.59 -13.71 -6.58
N GLY A 44 -2.41 -13.06 -6.68
CA GLY A 44 -1.63 -13.01 -7.92
C GLY A 44 -2.15 -11.98 -8.93
N ALA A 45 -3.00 -11.04 -8.50
CA ALA A 45 -3.47 -9.96 -9.38
C ALA A 45 -2.28 -9.20 -9.98
N GLU A 46 -2.36 -8.99 -11.30
CA GLU A 46 -1.32 -8.26 -12.01
C GLU A 46 -1.29 -6.78 -11.63
N ILE A 47 -0.07 -6.27 -11.52
CA ILE A 47 0.20 -4.86 -11.32
C ILE A 47 0.87 -4.32 -12.57
N GLU A 48 0.32 -3.27 -13.14
CA GLU A 48 0.97 -2.45 -14.15
C GLU A 48 1.97 -1.55 -13.45
N LEU A 49 3.25 -1.76 -13.71
CA LEU A 49 4.33 -0.98 -13.12
C LEU A 49 4.70 0.18 -14.05
N PHE A 50 4.82 1.37 -13.51
CA PHE A 50 5.23 2.59 -14.21
C PHE A 50 6.69 2.92 -13.98
N LEU A 51 7.29 2.34 -12.94
CA LEU A 51 8.68 2.54 -12.55
C LEU A 51 9.44 1.20 -12.58
N LYS A 52 10.75 1.32 -12.64
CA LYS A 52 11.69 0.19 -12.69
C LYS A 52 12.86 0.40 -11.73
N GLU A 53 13.68 -0.62 -11.60
CA GLU A 53 14.96 -0.52 -10.86
C GLU A 53 15.83 0.60 -11.43
N GLY A 54 16.39 1.39 -10.54
CA GLY A 54 17.21 2.56 -10.85
C GLY A 54 16.45 3.88 -10.88
N ASP A 55 15.12 3.87 -10.92
CA ASP A 55 14.32 5.09 -10.93
C ASP A 55 14.30 5.75 -9.54
N GLU A 56 14.28 7.08 -9.54
CA GLU A 56 14.10 7.89 -8.34
C GLU A 56 12.61 8.07 -8.03
N VAL A 57 12.28 8.07 -6.76
CA VAL A 57 10.90 8.23 -6.27
C VAL A 57 10.84 9.31 -5.19
N LYS A 58 9.69 9.94 -5.10
CA LYS A 58 9.34 10.89 -4.03
C LYS A 58 8.23 10.28 -3.18
N VAL A 59 8.04 10.75 -1.97
CA VAL A 59 6.88 10.39 -1.16
C VAL A 59 5.61 10.71 -1.96
N GLY A 60 4.78 9.70 -2.22
CA GLY A 60 3.58 9.84 -3.04
C GLY A 60 3.79 9.61 -4.55
N SER A 61 5.01 9.28 -5.02
CA SER A 61 5.21 8.87 -6.42
C SER A 61 4.43 7.61 -6.75
N LEU A 62 3.70 7.61 -7.86
CA LEU A 62 2.94 6.46 -8.36
C LEU A 62 3.91 5.41 -8.92
N ILE A 63 4.00 4.27 -8.25
CA ILE A 63 4.85 3.13 -8.64
C ILE A 63 4.16 2.25 -9.67
N GLY A 64 2.88 2.01 -9.47
CA GLY A 64 2.10 1.13 -10.32
C GLY A 64 0.63 1.12 -9.92
N ARG A 65 -0.15 0.29 -10.60
CA ARG A 65 -1.59 0.17 -10.40
C ARG A 65 -2.04 -1.27 -10.62
N ARG A 66 -2.97 -1.72 -9.80
CA ARG A 66 -3.63 -3.02 -10.06
C ARG A 66 -4.50 -2.91 -11.32
N LYS A 67 -4.41 -3.91 -12.19
CA LYS A 67 -5.18 -3.93 -13.43
C LYS A 67 -6.67 -4.22 -13.20
N ASP A 68 -6.99 -5.00 -12.17
CA ASP A 68 -8.36 -5.46 -11.88
C ASP A 68 -9.24 -4.37 -11.25
N PHE A 69 -8.72 -3.61 -10.29
CA PHE A 69 -9.48 -2.60 -9.53
C PHE A 69 -8.91 -1.18 -9.62
N TYR A 70 -7.92 -0.95 -10.46
CA TYR A 70 -7.25 0.35 -10.59
C TYR A 70 -6.73 0.92 -9.26
N VAL A 71 -6.36 0.04 -8.31
CA VAL A 71 -5.81 0.47 -7.03
C VAL A 71 -4.37 0.93 -7.23
N PRO A 72 -4.07 2.22 -7.00
CA PRO A 72 -2.73 2.75 -7.14
C PRO A 72 -1.80 2.26 -6.02
N ILE A 73 -0.51 2.18 -6.33
CA ILE A 73 0.55 1.88 -5.38
C ILE A 73 1.50 3.07 -5.38
N PHE A 74 1.63 3.72 -4.24
CA PHE A 74 2.48 4.89 -4.08
C PHE A 74 3.71 4.58 -3.23
N SER A 75 4.79 5.34 -3.47
CA SER A 75 5.95 5.30 -2.58
C SER A 75 5.65 5.99 -1.25
N SER A 76 6.05 5.34 -0.15
CA SER A 76 5.95 5.90 1.20
C SER A 76 7.17 6.73 1.61
N ILE A 77 8.27 6.63 0.88
CA ILE A 77 9.51 7.39 1.13
C ILE A 77 10.02 8.00 -0.17
N SER A 78 10.91 8.98 -0.06
CA SER A 78 11.74 9.46 -1.16
C SER A 78 13.03 8.64 -1.24
N GLY A 79 13.58 8.49 -2.44
CA GLY A 79 14.81 7.74 -2.64
C GLY A 79 14.89 7.07 -3.99
N LYS A 80 15.55 5.90 -4.04
CA LYS A 80 15.82 5.18 -5.29
C LYS A 80 15.37 3.72 -5.21
N ILE A 81 14.74 3.22 -6.25
CA ILE A 81 14.42 1.80 -6.39
C ILE A 81 15.72 1.06 -6.70
N ILE A 82 16.23 0.30 -5.74
CA ILE A 82 17.54 -0.37 -5.87
C ILE A 82 17.41 -1.79 -6.37
N ALA A 83 16.31 -2.48 -6.08
CA ALA A 83 16.12 -3.86 -6.49
C ALA A 83 14.66 -4.29 -6.52
N LYS A 84 14.39 -5.34 -7.30
CA LYS A 84 13.17 -6.14 -7.22
C LYS A 84 13.50 -7.45 -6.50
N VAL A 85 12.92 -7.63 -5.33
CA VAL A 85 13.23 -8.76 -4.44
C VAL A 85 11.98 -9.55 -4.07
N ASN A 86 12.15 -10.83 -3.77
CA ASN A 86 11.09 -11.66 -3.23
C ASN A 86 11.15 -11.66 -1.71
N ARG A 87 10.08 -11.25 -1.04
CA ARG A 87 9.94 -11.25 0.42
C ARG A 87 8.64 -11.89 0.85
N TYR A 88 8.66 -12.47 2.04
CA TYR A 88 7.45 -13.01 2.64
C TYR A 88 6.43 -11.89 2.87
N ASN A 89 5.25 -12.09 2.33
CA ASN A 89 4.12 -11.18 2.51
C ASN A 89 3.10 -11.83 3.44
N PRO A 90 2.94 -11.34 4.67
CA PRO A 90 2.04 -11.94 5.66
C PRO A 90 0.57 -11.89 5.25
N ILE A 91 0.17 -10.93 4.41
CA ILE A 91 -1.22 -10.79 3.94
C ILE A 91 -1.60 -11.96 3.03
N VAL A 92 -0.68 -12.40 2.17
CA VAL A 92 -0.91 -13.51 1.23
C VAL A 92 -0.30 -14.83 1.67
N GLY A 93 0.43 -14.86 2.79
CA GLY A 93 1.02 -16.07 3.37
C GLY A 93 2.15 -16.72 2.56
N ARG A 94 2.74 -16.01 1.61
CA ARG A 94 3.82 -16.51 0.73
C ARG A 94 4.79 -15.41 0.33
N ALA A 95 5.92 -15.80 -0.27
CA ALA A 95 6.84 -14.84 -0.86
C ALA A 95 6.22 -14.19 -2.11
N THR A 96 6.31 -12.87 -2.20
CA THR A 96 5.85 -12.07 -3.34
C THR A 96 6.92 -11.06 -3.73
N ALA A 97 6.83 -10.57 -4.97
CA ALA A 97 7.75 -9.56 -5.47
C ALA A 97 7.50 -8.19 -4.81
N HIS A 98 8.60 -7.53 -4.44
CA HIS A 98 8.61 -6.20 -3.86
C HIS A 98 9.66 -5.35 -4.56
N PHE A 99 9.43 -4.05 -4.64
CA PHE A 99 10.51 -3.10 -4.87
C PHE A 99 11.14 -2.74 -3.52
N GLU A 100 12.47 -2.82 -3.48
CA GLU A 100 13.27 -2.26 -2.40
C GLU A 100 13.62 -0.83 -2.78
N ILE A 101 13.22 0.12 -1.94
CA ILE A 101 13.49 1.55 -2.12
C ILE A 101 14.44 1.97 -1.01
N GLU A 102 15.62 2.44 -1.39
CA GLU A 102 16.59 3.03 -0.48
C GLU A 102 16.20 4.47 -0.17
N ASN A 103 16.15 4.80 1.11
CA ASN A 103 15.76 6.13 1.59
C ASN A 103 16.89 7.14 1.38
N ASP A 104 16.60 8.27 0.74
CA ASP A 104 17.50 9.40 0.61
C ASP A 104 17.45 10.38 1.79
N PHE A 105 16.53 10.14 2.74
CA PHE A 105 16.29 10.95 3.93
C PHE A 105 15.89 12.41 3.66
N THR A 106 15.56 12.76 2.42
CA THR A 106 15.12 14.12 2.08
C THR A 106 13.64 14.36 2.36
N GLY A 107 12.84 13.30 2.32
CA GLY A 107 11.39 13.39 2.47
C GLY A 107 10.71 14.21 1.36
N THR A 108 11.36 14.32 0.20
CA THR A 108 10.82 15.07 -0.94
C THR A 108 9.49 14.47 -1.38
N LYS A 109 8.46 15.32 -1.50
CA LYS A 109 7.11 14.90 -1.87
C LYS A 109 6.86 15.04 -3.36
N ALA A 110 6.09 14.13 -3.93
CA ALA A 110 5.52 14.27 -5.26
C ALA A 110 4.48 15.41 -5.27
N GLU A 111 4.07 15.83 -6.44
CA GLU A 111 2.95 16.78 -6.55
C GLU A 111 1.70 16.17 -5.94
N PRO A 112 0.94 16.96 -5.16
CA PRO A 112 -0.30 16.46 -4.56
C PRO A 112 -1.32 16.12 -5.64
N LEU A 113 -2.16 15.14 -5.37
CA LEU A 113 -3.31 14.84 -6.22
C LEU A 113 -4.21 16.07 -6.32
N LYS A 114 -4.93 16.19 -7.45
CA LYS A 114 -5.87 17.30 -7.65
C LYS A 114 -6.91 17.34 -6.53
N THR A 115 -7.00 18.49 -5.89
CA THR A 115 -8.01 18.70 -4.86
C THR A 115 -9.38 18.86 -5.51
N VAL A 116 -10.33 18.06 -5.08
CA VAL A 116 -11.75 18.20 -5.42
C VAL A 116 -12.57 18.52 -4.18
N THR A 117 -13.64 19.30 -4.34
CA THR A 117 -14.60 19.62 -3.29
C THR A 117 -15.95 19.01 -3.61
N PHE A 118 -16.90 19.07 -2.67
CA PHE A 118 -18.27 18.61 -2.91
C PHE A 118 -18.99 19.41 -4.00
N ASP A 119 -18.53 20.63 -4.27
CA ASP A 119 -19.09 21.50 -5.32
C ASP A 119 -18.44 21.28 -6.69
N SER A 120 -17.42 20.42 -6.75
CA SER A 120 -16.75 20.08 -8.01
C SER A 120 -17.68 19.29 -8.92
N PRO A 121 -17.61 19.47 -10.25
CA PRO A 121 -18.36 18.67 -11.22
C PRO A 121 -18.11 17.17 -11.01
N ARG A 122 -19.15 16.36 -11.18
CA ARG A 122 -19.09 14.90 -10.97
C ARG A 122 -17.92 14.24 -11.74
N GLU A 123 -17.69 14.69 -12.97
CA GLU A 123 -16.62 14.16 -13.83
C GLU A 123 -15.25 14.40 -13.22
N GLN A 124 -15.03 15.55 -12.57
CA GLN A 124 -13.78 15.87 -11.90
C GLN A 124 -13.59 15.03 -10.63
N ILE A 125 -14.65 14.81 -9.86
CA ILE A 125 -14.62 13.96 -8.67
C ILE A 125 -14.29 12.51 -9.08
N VAL A 126 -14.96 11.99 -10.12
CA VAL A 126 -14.71 10.63 -10.62
C VAL A 126 -13.28 10.48 -11.17
N ALA A 127 -12.77 11.50 -11.86
CA ALA A 127 -11.39 11.50 -12.35
C ALA A 127 -10.38 11.47 -11.19
N ALA A 128 -10.59 12.29 -10.16
CA ALA A 128 -9.72 12.33 -8.98
C ALA A 128 -9.74 11.02 -8.15
N ILE A 129 -10.85 10.29 -8.15
CA ILE A 129 -10.93 8.96 -7.49
C ILE A 129 -10.14 7.90 -8.27
N LYS A 130 -9.99 8.08 -9.58
CA LYS A 130 -9.28 7.13 -10.46
C LYS A 130 -7.78 7.40 -10.58
N GLU A 131 -7.33 8.58 -10.17
CA GLU A 131 -5.89 8.91 -10.07
C GLU A 131 -5.24 8.20 -8.89
#